data_19e11c95ea77c0ab1218a468368ef4c4
#
_entry.id   19e11c95ea77c0ab1218a468368ef4c4
#
_cell.length_a   1.000
_cell.length_b   1.000
_cell.length_c   1.000
_cell.angle_alpha   90.00
_cell.angle_beta   90.00
_cell.angle_gamma   90.00
#
_symmetry.space_group_name_H-M   'P 1'
#
loop_
_entity.id
_entity.type
_entity.pdbx_description
1 polymer ?
#
loop_
_entity_poly.entity_id
_entity_poly.type
_entity_poly.pdbx_seq_one_letter_code
_entity_poly.pdbx_strand_id
1 'polypeptide(L)'
;MAIVTRTRPAAGTVQTSAPRGAPLNLTMATLGFLLNFWAWALLGPLAPGLKEKLGLTFAAQSLLVAVPVLVGSLGRIPVGALTDRFGARVMFPIVSLLTVIPVLTLAYVQSSYWAMIVAGFFLGIGGTTFAIGVPHVSGWYPPARRGTALGIFGTGMGGTAIANFTTVKLTDAYGPKAPFFLVAALLIAYAVAAFLLVRAAPSAKAGGSAMQRTMAAARLTVTWQLCFLYAVGFGGFVAFSVYLPAYLRTVYDLSTNDAALRTAGFVVLAVAARPTGGWLSDRFHPIPVLVASFSGVAALAVLQAFQPPLIPWATIAFLGMAAFLGAASGAVFALVGKVAPADKVGAVTGLVGAAGGLGGFVPPLIMGAVYSSQQSYAIGLMLLSDVAIAAAVYTAFKMAGLAQGPARGRA
;
A
#
# COMPACT_ATOMS: atom_id res chain seq x y z
N MET A 1 18.98 -41.89 -48.48
CA MET A 1 17.70 -41.42 -47.94
C MET A 1 17.80 -41.49 -46.41
N ALA A 2 18.26 -40.41 -45.77
CA ALA A 2 18.48 -40.37 -44.32
C ALA A 2 17.25 -39.76 -43.65
N ILE A 3 16.58 -40.53 -42.78
CA ILE A 3 15.43 -40.11 -42.01
C ILE A 3 15.95 -39.26 -40.82
N VAL A 4 15.77 -37.95 -40.89
CA VAL A 4 16.00 -37.02 -39.78
C VAL A 4 14.83 -37.12 -38.82
N THR A 5 14.99 -37.90 -37.75
CA THR A 5 14.08 -37.90 -36.60
C THR A 5 14.20 -36.57 -35.87
N ARG A 6 13.24 -35.66 -36.05
CA ARG A 6 13.05 -34.48 -35.21
C ARG A 6 12.59 -34.96 -33.84
N THR A 7 13.48 -34.99 -32.86
CA THR A 7 13.12 -35.06 -31.45
C THR A 7 12.35 -33.78 -31.04
N ARG A 8 11.05 -33.92 -30.76
CA ARG A 8 10.28 -32.86 -30.10
C ARG A 8 10.94 -32.58 -28.76
N PRO A 9 11.22 -31.28 -28.42
CA PRO A 9 11.63 -30.96 -27.04
C PRO A 9 10.53 -31.40 -26.11
N ALA A 10 10.91 -32.13 -25.05
CA ALA A 10 10.01 -32.53 -23.98
C ALA A 10 9.27 -31.31 -23.44
N ALA A 11 7.95 -31.32 -23.51
CA ALA A 11 7.10 -30.33 -22.88
C ALA A 11 7.41 -30.34 -21.37
N GLY A 12 8.13 -29.30 -20.91
CA GLY A 12 8.43 -29.14 -19.49
C GLY A 12 7.11 -29.19 -18.72
N THR A 13 6.99 -30.13 -17.81
CA THR A 13 5.85 -30.25 -16.89
C THR A 13 5.64 -28.92 -16.20
N VAL A 14 4.56 -28.23 -16.53
CA VAL A 14 4.15 -27.00 -15.84
C VAL A 14 3.91 -27.40 -14.39
N GLN A 15 4.82 -26.99 -13.49
CA GLN A 15 4.65 -27.25 -12.06
C GLN A 15 3.37 -26.54 -11.60
N THR A 16 2.30 -27.29 -11.36
CA THR A 16 1.01 -26.79 -10.90
C THR A 16 0.94 -26.64 -9.39
N SER A 17 1.90 -27.18 -8.65
CA SER A 17 1.99 -27.12 -7.19
C SER A 17 3.09 -26.17 -6.73
N ALA A 18 2.83 -25.44 -5.64
CA ALA A 18 3.84 -24.60 -4.99
C ALA A 18 4.93 -25.48 -4.34
N PRO A 19 6.22 -25.11 -4.42
CA PRO A 19 7.32 -25.85 -3.79
C PRO A 19 7.15 -26.01 -2.27
N ARG A 20 7.75 -27.06 -1.70
CA ARG A 20 7.84 -27.21 -0.25
C ARG A 20 8.52 -25.97 0.36
N GLY A 21 7.86 -25.34 1.37
CA GLY A 21 8.32 -24.10 2.01
C GLY A 21 7.66 -22.81 1.48
N ALA A 22 6.90 -22.85 0.38
CA ALA A 22 6.18 -21.68 -0.11
C ALA A 22 5.21 -21.07 0.93
N PRO A 23 4.41 -21.85 1.70
CA PRO A 23 3.54 -21.29 2.73
C PRO A 23 4.34 -20.56 3.82
N LEU A 24 5.44 -21.13 4.31
CA LEU A 24 6.28 -20.50 5.32
C LEU A 24 6.85 -19.15 4.80
N ASN A 25 7.36 -19.13 3.57
CA ASN A 25 7.91 -17.91 2.99
C ASN A 25 6.84 -16.86 2.73
N LEU A 26 5.62 -17.25 2.36
CA LEU A 26 4.48 -16.33 2.26
C LEU A 26 4.11 -15.76 3.63
N THR A 27 4.00 -16.60 4.65
CA THR A 27 3.69 -16.16 6.02
C THR A 27 4.76 -15.20 6.55
N MET A 28 6.04 -15.54 6.39
CA MET A 28 7.14 -14.67 6.82
C MET A 28 7.15 -13.34 6.07
N ALA A 29 6.92 -13.34 4.75
CA ALA A 29 6.82 -12.11 3.97
C ALA A 29 5.62 -11.25 4.41
N THR A 30 4.45 -11.87 4.63
CA THR A 30 3.24 -11.18 5.09
C THR A 30 3.44 -10.58 6.49
N LEU A 31 4.03 -11.33 7.40
CA LEU A 31 4.34 -10.86 8.75
C LEU A 31 5.35 -9.70 8.73
N GLY A 32 6.39 -9.79 7.89
CA GLY A 32 7.35 -8.70 7.71
C GLY A 32 6.70 -7.43 7.17
N PHE A 33 5.80 -7.58 6.20
CA PHE A 33 5.04 -6.46 5.68
C PHE A 33 4.13 -5.86 6.76
N LEU A 34 3.43 -6.69 7.54
CA LEU A 34 2.54 -6.27 8.61
C LEU A 34 3.28 -5.50 9.72
N LEU A 35 4.38 -6.03 10.23
CA LEU A 35 5.12 -5.39 11.33
C LEU A 35 5.79 -4.08 10.90
N ASN A 36 6.36 -4.04 9.71
CA ASN A 36 6.95 -2.81 9.18
C ASN A 36 5.88 -1.76 8.86
N PHE A 37 4.68 -2.15 8.41
CA PHE A 37 3.56 -1.22 8.21
C PHE A 37 2.94 -0.76 9.54
N TRP A 38 2.97 -1.58 10.58
CA TRP A 38 2.63 -1.13 11.93
C TRP A 38 3.59 -0.02 12.39
N ALA A 39 4.91 -0.24 12.28
CA ALA A 39 5.92 0.77 12.58
C ALA A 39 5.70 2.06 11.78
N TRP A 40 5.53 1.92 10.46
CA TRP A 40 5.33 3.03 9.53
C TRP A 40 4.12 3.91 9.86
N ALA A 41 3.07 3.34 10.42
CA ALA A 41 1.82 4.04 10.71
C ALA A 41 1.75 4.62 12.16
N LEU A 42 2.78 4.48 12.99
CA LEU A 42 2.76 4.89 14.41
C LEU A 42 2.41 6.37 14.61
N LEU A 43 2.84 7.25 13.71
CA LEU A 43 2.61 8.69 13.83
C LEU A 43 1.15 9.10 13.57
N GLY A 44 0.42 8.36 12.74
CA GLY A 44 -0.97 8.68 12.39
C GLY A 44 -1.89 8.84 13.60
N PRO A 45 -2.09 7.79 14.42
CA PRO A 45 -2.96 7.85 15.59
C PRO A 45 -2.45 8.81 16.69
N LEU A 46 -1.14 9.10 16.75
CA LEU A 46 -0.56 10.04 17.71
C LEU A 46 -0.62 11.51 17.27
N ALA A 47 -0.78 11.77 15.98
CA ALA A 47 -0.69 13.12 15.41
C ALA A 47 -1.68 14.13 16.03
N PRO A 48 -2.94 13.79 16.36
CA PRO A 48 -3.82 14.71 17.03
C PRO A 48 -3.32 15.15 18.41
N GLY A 49 -2.89 14.21 19.25
CA GLY A 49 -2.35 14.52 20.57
C GLY A 49 -1.01 15.29 20.50
N LEU A 50 -0.15 14.98 19.53
CA LEU A 50 1.08 15.72 19.30
C LEU A 50 0.80 17.15 18.82
N LYS A 51 -0.23 17.36 18.00
CA LYS A 51 -0.67 18.70 17.58
C LYS A 51 -1.04 19.56 18.78
N GLU A 52 -1.83 19.04 19.71
CA GLU A 52 -2.23 19.76 20.91
C GLU A 52 -1.04 20.04 21.83
N LYS A 53 -0.22 19.02 22.09
CA LYS A 53 0.94 19.12 22.97
C LYS A 53 1.97 20.13 22.51
N LEU A 54 2.20 20.23 21.19
CA LEU A 54 3.25 21.06 20.59
C LEU A 54 2.71 22.35 19.95
N GLY A 55 1.40 22.61 19.99
CA GLY A 55 0.78 23.77 19.35
C GLY A 55 0.95 23.77 17.81
N LEU A 56 0.90 22.60 17.16
CA LEU A 56 1.15 22.50 15.73
C LEU A 56 -0.04 23.04 14.92
N THR A 57 0.27 23.66 13.79
CA THR A 57 -0.75 23.98 12.78
C THR A 57 -1.27 22.69 12.11
N PHE A 58 -2.44 22.73 11.46
CA PHE A 58 -2.97 21.61 10.68
C PHE A 58 -2.01 21.18 9.56
N ALA A 59 -1.34 22.14 8.90
CA ALA A 59 -0.35 21.86 7.88
C ALA A 59 0.87 21.12 8.46
N ALA A 60 1.38 21.53 9.63
CA ALA A 60 2.49 20.85 10.30
C ALA A 60 2.12 19.45 10.76
N GLN A 61 0.92 19.25 11.29
CA GLN A 61 0.40 17.92 11.63
C GLN A 61 0.31 17.02 10.37
N SER A 62 -0.21 17.55 9.27
CA SER A 62 -0.33 16.82 8.01
C SER A 62 1.01 16.42 7.43
N LEU A 63 2.01 17.31 7.50
CA LEU A 63 3.37 17.02 7.07
C LEU A 63 3.99 15.89 7.93
N LEU A 64 3.76 15.91 9.23
CA LEU A 64 4.29 14.88 10.14
C LEU A 64 3.83 13.47 9.77
N VAL A 65 2.57 13.29 9.38
CA VAL A 65 2.04 11.98 8.98
C VAL A 65 2.34 11.62 7.52
N ALA A 66 2.57 12.62 6.66
CA ALA A 66 2.83 12.40 5.24
C ALA A 66 4.29 12.04 4.96
N VAL A 67 5.25 12.59 5.70
CA VAL A 67 6.69 12.39 5.44
C VAL A 67 7.11 10.93 5.39
N PRO A 68 6.69 10.02 6.30
CA PRO A 68 7.01 8.60 6.18
C PRO A 68 6.51 7.97 4.87
N VAL A 69 5.40 8.45 4.33
CA VAL A 69 4.80 7.95 3.08
C VAL A 69 5.72 8.22 1.89
N LEU A 70 6.33 9.41 1.86
CA LEU A 70 7.25 9.80 0.79
C LEU A 70 8.43 8.82 0.68
N VAL A 71 9.12 8.57 1.78
CA VAL A 71 10.27 7.66 1.80
C VAL A 71 9.84 6.22 1.58
N GLY A 72 8.72 5.80 2.19
CA GLY A 72 8.14 4.47 1.98
C GLY A 72 7.79 4.18 0.52
N SER A 73 7.53 5.22 -0.26
CA SER A 73 7.20 5.10 -1.69
C SER A 73 8.44 5.15 -2.58
N LEU A 74 9.24 6.20 -2.49
CA LEU A 74 10.43 6.39 -3.30
C LEU A 74 11.51 5.33 -2.99
N GLY A 75 11.65 4.98 -1.73
CA GLY A 75 12.58 3.96 -1.25
C GLY A 75 12.30 2.55 -1.79
N ARG A 76 11.10 2.28 -2.31
CA ARG A 76 10.78 0.99 -2.98
C ARG A 76 11.67 0.74 -4.20
N ILE A 77 12.09 1.79 -4.91
CA ILE A 77 12.93 1.65 -6.09
C ILE A 77 14.32 1.11 -5.72
N PRO A 78 15.12 1.77 -4.86
CA PRO A 78 16.43 1.23 -4.46
C PRO A 78 16.32 -0.08 -3.67
N VAL A 79 15.34 -0.22 -2.76
CA VAL A 79 15.14 -1.46 -1.99
C VAL A 79 14.77 -2.62 -2.90
N GLY A 80 13.93 -2.41 -3.91
CA GLY A 80 13.64 -3.43 -4.92
C GLY A 80 14.89 -3.88 -5.68
N ALA A 81 15.72 -2.93 -6.12
CA ALA A 81 16.99 -3.23 -6.78
C ALA A 81 17.97 -4.01 -5.88
N LEU A 82 18.08 -3.63 -4.60
CA LEU A 82 18.88 -4.35 -3.62
C LEU A 82 18.32 -5.74 -3.32
N THR A 83 16.99 -5.89 -3.33
CA THR A 83 16.32 -7.19 -3.14
C THR A 83 16.66 -8.16 -4.27
N ASP A 84 16.71 -7.67 -5.50
CA ASP A 84 17.11 -8.51 -6.65
C ASP A 84 18.58 -8.95 -6.55
N ARG A 85 19.44 -8.15 -5.92
CA ARG A 85 20.87 -8.46 -5.74
C ARG A 85 21.12 -9.37 -4.55
N PHE A 86 20.54 -9.08 -3.39
CA PHE A 86 20.85 -9.74 -2.13
C PHE A 86 19.79 -10.76 -1.70
N GLY A 87 18.60 -10.73 -2.30
CA GLY A 87 17.49 -11.60 -1.98
C GLY A 87 16.70 -11.17 -0.75
N ALA A 88 15.47 -11.67 -0.63
CA ALA A 88 14.55 -11.31 0.44
C ALA A 88 15.03 -11.78 1.82
N ARG A 89 15.78 -12.91 1.90
CA ARG A 89 16.36 -13.44 3.15
C ARG A 89 17.26 -12.42 3.86
N VAL A 90 17.95 -11.58 3.08
CA VAL A 90 18.87 -10.53 3.59
C VAL A 90 18.12 -9.21 3.74
N MET A 91 17.27 -8.87 2.79
CA MET A 91 16.64 -7.55 2.75
C MET A 91 15.53 -7.36 3.79
N PHE A 92 14.72 -8.39 4.11
CA PHE A 92 13.71 -8.28 5.17
C PHE A 92 14.33 -7.96 6.55
N PRO A 93 15.35 -8.71 7.03
CA PRO A 93 16.04 -8.36 8.26
C PRO A 93 16.66 -6.96 8.25
N ILE A 94 17.37 -6.61 7.17
CA ILE A 94 18.06 -5.31 7.07
C ILE A 94 17.04 -4.16 7.15
N VAL A 95 15.97 -4.19 6.36
CA VAL A 95 14.96 -3.13 6.36
C VAL A 95 14.25 -3.05 7.71
N SER A 96 13.93 -4.18 8.32
CA SER A 96 13.28 -4.20 9.64
C SER A 96 14.21 -3.61 10.73
N LEU A 97 15.50 -3.97 10.76
CA LEU A 97 16.46 -3.41 11.70
C LEU A 97 16.73 -1.93 11.46
N LEU A 98 16.84 -1.50 10.21
CA LEU A 98 16.94 -0.08 9.88
C LEU A 98 15.71 0.71 10.33
N THR A 99 14.50 0.10 10.29
CA THR A 99 13.27 0.72 10.79
C THR A 99 13.25 0.84 12.32
N VAL A 100 13.95 -0.04 13.06
CA VAL A 100 14.06 0.08 14.53
C VAL A 100 14.70 1.41 14.95
N ILE A 101 15.67 1.91 14.19
CA ILE A 101 16.39 3.16 14.54
C ILE A 101 15.42 4.35 14.65
N PRO A 102 14.66 4.72 13.60
CA PRO A 102 13.71 5.83 13.70
C PRO A 102 12.57 5.54 14.69
N VAL A 103 12.12 4.29 14.83
CA VAL A 103 11.11 3.92 15.84
C VAL A 103 11.61 4.27 17.24
N LEU A 104 12.82 3.86 17.62
CA LEU A 104 13.40 4.20 18.93
C LEU A 104 13.70 5.69 19.05
N THR A 105 14.17 6.35 18.00
CA THR A 105 14.37 7.80 18.00
C THR A 105 13.07 8.53 18.33
N LEU A 106 11.94 8.15 17.70
CA LEU A 106 10.62 8.75 17.97
C LEU A 106 10.18 8.58 19.43
N ALA A 107 10.59 7.52 20.13
CA ALA A 107 10.30 7.36 21.56
C ALA A 107 10.85 8.49 22.42
N TYR A 108 11.92 9.16 21.99
CA TYR A 108 12.63 10.19 22.78
C TYR A 108 12.46 11.62 22.26
N VAL A 109 12.12 11.81 20.97
CA VAL A 109 12.11 13.15 20.36
C VAL A 109 10.70 13.77 20.25
N GLN A 110 9.70 13.25 20.97
CA GLN A 110 8.31 13.69 20.89
C GLN A 110 8.04 15.14 21.33
N SER A 111 9.06 15.81 21.89
CA SER A 111 9.01 17.23 22.26
C SER A 111 9.51 18.17 21.16
N SER A 112 10.11 17.66 20.10
CA SER A 112 10.67 18.44 19.00
C SER A 112 10.02 18.07 17.65
N TYR A 113 9.28 19.00 17.08
CA TYR A 113 8.63 18.79 15.77
C TYR A 113 9.62 18.41 14.66
N TRP A 114 10.73 19.15 14.53
CA TRP A 114 11.70 18.89 13.48
C TRP A 114 12.44 17.57 13.66
N ALA A 115 12.74 17.19 14.91
CA ALA A 115 13.34 15.89 15.19
C ALA A 115 12.38 14.75 14.83
N MET A 116 11.07 14.92 15.07
CA MET A 116 10.05 13.96 14.65
C MET A 116 9.90 13.89 13.12
N ILE A 117 10.01 15.01 12.40
CA ILE A 117 10.02 15.03 10.93
C ILE A 117 11.19 14.22 10.38
N VAL A 118 12.41 14.44 10.93
CA VAL A 118 13.61 13.69 10.51
C VAL A 118 13.47 12.20 10.82
N ALA A 119 13.04 11.86 12.03
CA ALA A 119 12.81 10.46 12.40
C ALA A 119 11.68 9.82 11.57
N GLY A 120 10.60 10.56 11.32
CA GLY A 120 9.49 10.15 10.45
C GLY A 120 9.93 9.91 9.00
N PHE A 121 10.83 10.73 8.48
CA PHE A 121 11.44 10.51 7.17
C PHE A 121 12.10 9.14 7.10
N PHE A 122 12.97 8.80 8.04
CA PHE A 122 13.61 7.49 8.08
C PHE A 122 12.65 6.35 8.45
N LEU A 123 11.58 6.61 9.22
CA LEU A 123 10.53 5.63 9.50
C LEU A 123 9.89 5.10 8.21
N GLY A 124 9.86 5.93 7.18
CA GLY A 124 9.38 5.54 5.85
C GLY A 124 10.07 4.29 5.27
N ILE A 125 11.28 3.96 5.71
CA ILE A 125 12.01 2.75 5.27
C ILE A 125 11.16 1.49 5.50
N GLY A 126 10.38 1.40 6.58
CA GLY A 126 9.45 0.29 6.82
C GLY A 126 8.43 0.09 5.70
N GLY A 127 7.96 1.18 5.05
CA GLY A 127 7.04 1.14 3.92
C GLY A 127 7.62 0.51 2.64
N THR A 128 8.95 0.29 2.58
CA THR A 128 9.62 -0.32 1.42
C THR A 128 9.53 -1.84 1.39
N THR A 129 9.11 -2.49 2.48
CA THR A 129 8.98 -3.96 2.58
C THR A 129 8.08 -4.57 1.53
N PHE A 130 7.13 -3.80 0.99
CA PHE A 130 6.34 -4.21 -0.16
C PHE A 130 7.20 -4.57 -1.38
N ALA A 131 8.27 -3.81 -1.65
CA ALA A 131 9.18 -4.06 -2.76
C ALA A 131 10.05 -5.31 -2.57
N ILE A 132 10.23 -5.77 -1.33
CA ILE A 132 10.90 -7.04 -1.01
C ILE A 132 9.94 -8.22 -1.20
N GLY A 133 8.71 -8.08 -0.69
CA GLY A 133 7.77 -9.20 -0.60
C GLY A 133 7.16 -9.59 -1.94
N VAL A 134 6.81 -8.62 -2.80
CA VAL A 134 6.18 -8.91 -4.10
C VAL A 134 7.05 -9.82 -4.99
N PRO A 135 8.31 -9.52 -5.28
CA PRO A 135 9.17 -10.42 -6.07
C PRO A 135 9.44 -11.72 -5.34
N HIS A 136 9.61 -11.71 -4.01
CA HIS A 136 9.84 -12.90 -3.23
C HIS A 136 8.67 -13.89 -3.32
N VAL A 137 7.45 -13.44 -3.01
CA VAL A 137 6.24 -14.27 -3.08
C VAL A 137 5.99 -14.74 -4.52
N SER A 138 6.17 -13.84 -5.51
CA SER A 138 6.03 -14.21 -6.92
C SER A 138 7.00 -15.30 -7.38
N GLY A 139 8.18 -15.37 -6.76
CA GLY A 139 9.19 -16.39 -7.05
C GLY A 139 8.90 -17.76 -6.43
N TRP A 140 8.05 -17.82 -5.39
CA TRP A 140 7.64 -19.06 -4.73
C TRP A 140 6.39 -19.69 -5.32
N TYR A 141 5.56 -18.92 -6.06
CA TYR A 141 4.27 -19.39 -6.55
C TYR A 141 4.20 -19.42 -8.08
N PRO A 142 3.68 -20.52 -8.66
CA PRO A 142 3.47 -20.59 -10.11
C PRO A 142 2.46 -19.54 -10.58
N PRO A 143 2.47 -19.13 -11.85
CA PRO A 143 1.59 -18.06 -12.38
C PRO A 143 0.12 -18.23 -12.03
N ALA A 144 -0.40 -19.47 -12.05
CA ALA A 144 -1.80 -19.77 -11.74
C ALA A 144 -2.22 -19.50 -10.28
N ARG A 145 -1.27 -19.48 -9.32
CA ARG A 145 -1.52 -19.23 -7.89
C ARG A 145 -0.90 -17.96 -7.36
N ARG A 146 -0.18 -17.23 -8.20
CA ARG A 146 0.56 -16.02 -7.81
C ARG A 146 -0.36 -14.91 -7.35
N GLY A 147 -1.49 -14.71 -8.02
CA GLY A 147 -2.50 -13.71 -7.63
C GLY A 147 -3.02 -13.91 -6.21
N THR A 148 -3.42 -15.14 -5.88
CA THR A 148 -3.87 -15.51 -4.52
C THR A 148 -2.77 -15.28 -3.48
N ALA A 149 -1.54 -15.70 -3.77
CA ALA A 149 -0.42 -15.53 -2.85
C ALA A 149 -0.07 -14.06 -2.61
N LEU A 150 -0.08 -13.23 -3.66
CA LEU A 150 0.11 -11.79 -3.55
C LEU A 150 -1.08 -11.10 -2.84
N GLY A 151 -2.29 -11.62 -2.99
CA GLY A 151 -3.46 -11.17 -2.24
C GLY A 151 -3.28 -11.41 -0.73
N ILE A 152 -2.84 -12.61 -0.33
CA ILE A 152 -2.51 -12.94 1.07
C ILE A 152 -1.37 -12.05 1.58
N PHE A 153 -0.28 -11.93 0.81
CA PHE A 153 0.82 -11.01 1.17
C PHE A 153 0.32 -9.58 1.37
N GLY A 154 -0.60 -9.12 0.51
CA GLY A 154 -1.20 -7.80 0.58
C GLY A 154 -1.95 -7.51 1.90
N THR A 155 -2.42 -8.55 2.63
CA THR A 155 -3.06 -8.36 3.94
C THR A 155 -2.09 -7.82 4.99
N GLY A 156 -0.77 -7.91 4.77
CA GLY A 156 0.24 -7.30 5.64
C GLY A 156 0.08 -5.78 5.79
N MET A 157 -0.55 -5.08 4.83
CA MET A 157 -0.92 -3.66 5.01
C MET A 157 -1.87 -3.44 6.21
N GLY A 158 -2.51 -4.48 6.75
CA GLY A 158 -3.28 -4.45 7.98
C GLY A 158 -2.47 -4.05 9.23
N GLY A 159 -1.14 -4.03 9.15
CA GLY A 159 -0.30 -3.41 10.19
C GLY A 159 -0.69 -1.98 10.52
N THR A 160 -1.22 -1.21 9.56
CA THR A 160 -1.76 0.13 9.81
C THR A 160 -3.02 0.11 10.67
N ALA A 161 -3.86 -0.93 10.56
CA ALA A 161 -5.01 -1.12 11.46
C ALA A 161 -4.54 -1.42 12.89
N ILE A 162 -3.53 -2.30 13.04
CA ILE A 162 -2.95 -2.61 14.34
C ILE A 162 -2.36 -1.34 14.97
N ALA A 163 -1.64 -0.52 14.20
CA ALA A 163 -1.14 0.77 14.68
C ALA A 163 -2.28 1.64 15.23
N ASN A 164 -3.33 1.85 14.46
CA ASN A 164 -4.47 2.67 14.87
C ASN A 164 -5.20 2.09 16.09
N PHE A 165 -5.33 0.76 16.15
CA PHE A 165 -6.01 0.09 17.25
C PHE A 165 -5.22 0.12 18.57
N THR A 166 -3.89 0.03 18.51
CA THR A 166 -3.06 -0.24 19.69
C THR A 166 -2.27 0.96 20.19
N THR A 167 -1.84 1.88 19.30
CA THR A 167 -0.84 2.90 19.64
C THR A 167 -1.34 3.84 20.73
N VAL A 168 -2.54 4.38 20.61
CA VAL A 168 -3.11 5.29 21.64
C VAL A 168 -3.33 4.55 22.95
N LYS A 169 -3.92 3.35 22.92
CA LYS A 169 -4.14 2.53 24.11
C LYS A 169 -2.86 2.19 24.86
N LEU A 170 -1.80 1.85 24.13
CA LEU A 170 -0.48 1.58 24.73
C LEU A 170 0.12 2.84 25.33
N THR A 171 -0.09 4.00 24.69
CA THR A 171 0.37 5.29 25.21
C THR A 171 -0.36 5.65 26.50
N ASP A 172 -1.66 5.46 26.55
CA ASP A 172 -2.50 5.79 27.72
C ASP A 172 -2.22 4.83 28.89
N ALA A 173 -2.02 3.53 28.61
CA ALA A 173 -1.84 2.52 29.65
C ALA A 173 -0.40 2.44 30.20
N TYR A 174 0.61 2.63 29.36
CA TYR A 174 2.03 2.36 29.67
C TYR A 174 2.96 3.54 29.39
N GLY A 175 2.39 4.69 28.97
CA GLY A 175 3.15 5.91 28.70
C GLY A 175 3.58 6.07 27.25
N PRO A 176 4.03 7.30 26.86
CA PRO A 176 4.21 7.71 25.47
C PRO A 176 5.31 6.96 24.71
N LYS A 177 6.20 6.25 25.40
CA LYS A 177 7.28 5.47 24.78
C LYS A 177 6.89 4.03 24.50
N ALA A 178 5.87 3.51 25.16
CA ALA A 178 5.50 2.08 25.14
C ALA A 178 5.23 1.53 23.71
N PRO A 179 4.43 2.17 22.84
CA PRO A 179 4.18 1.65 21.50
C PRO A 179 5.46 1.54 20.67
N PHE A 180 6.41 2.45 20.83
CA PHE A 180 7.66 2.44 20.08
C PHE A 180 8.58 1.30 20.55
N PHE A 181 8.70 1.06 21.84
CA PHE A 181 9.49 -0.05 22.36
C PHE A 181 8.91 -1.40 21.98
N LEU A 182 7.58 -1.55 22.06
CA LEU A 182 6.92 -2.79 21.63
C LEU A 182 7.18 -3.09 20.15
N VAL A 183 6.99 -2.10 19.28
CA VAL A 183 7.18 -2.27 17.84
C VAL A 183 8.64 -2.52 17.51
N ALA A 184 9.59 -1.82 18.16
CA ALA A 184 11.03 -2.08 18.00
C ALA A 184 11.39 -3.51 18.39
N ALA A 185 10.90 -4.02 19.52
CA ALA A 185 11.13 -5.40 19.95
C ALA A 185 10.59 -6.43 18.95
N LEU A 186 9.35 -6.20 18.42
CA LEU A 186 8.75 -7.06 17.42
C LEU A 186 9.51 -7.04 16.09
N LEU A 187 10.02 -5.89 15.66
CA LEU A 187 10.84 -5.77 14.45
C LEU A 187 12.18 -6.51 14.60
N ILE A 188 12.83 -6.43 15.78
CA ILE A 188 14.07 -7.16 16.06
C ILE A 188 13.80 -8.66 16.06
N ALA A 189 12.76 -9.12 16.76
CA ALA A 189 12.37 -10.52 16.80
C ALA A 189 12.05 -11.05 15.39
N TYR A 190 11.32 -10.26 14.60
CA TYR A 190 11.04 -10.59 13.21
C TYR A 190 12.31 -10.63 12.35
N ALA A 191 13.24 -9.71 12.51
CA ALA A 191 14.50 -9.69 11.75
C ALA A 191 15.30 -10.98 11.99
N VAL A 192 15.39 -11.44 13.23
CA VAL A 192 16.02 -12.71 13.58
C VAL A 192 15.27 -13.88 12.94
N ALA A 193 13.95 -13.95 13.10
CA ALA A 193 13.13 -15.00 12.52
C ALA A 193 13.23 -15.03 10.99
N ALA A 194 13.21 -13.87 10.33
CA ALA A 194 13.34 -13.77 8.89
C ALA A 194 14.71 -14.24 8.39
N PHE A 195 15.79 -13.89 9.08
CA PHE A 195 17.14 -14.36 8.74
C PHE A 195 17.26 -15.89 8.82
N LEU A 196 16.61 -16.52 9.79
CA LEU A 196 16.65 -17.96 10.00
C LEU A 196 15.70 -18.73 9.07
N LEU A 197 14.49 -18.22 8.84
CA LEU A 197 13.39 -18.96 8.24
C LEU A 197 13.12 -18.60 6.77
N VAL A 198 13.39 -17.36 6.32
CA VAL A 198 13.19 -16.96 4.94
C VAL A 198 14.24 -17.63 4.05
N ARG A 199 13.79 -18.24 2.97
CA ARG A 199 14.65 -18.94 2.00
C ARG A 199 14.64 -18.22 0.66
N ALA A 200 15.69 -18.41 -0.13
CA ALA A 200 15.71 -17.89 -1.50
C ALA A 200 14.59 -18.50 -2.35
N ALA A 201 13.92 -17.69 -3.14
CA ALA A 201 12.88 -18.17 -4.04
C ALA A 201 13.47 -19.02 -5.17
N PRO A 202 12.86 -20.16 -5.54
CA PRO A 202 13.39 -21.07 -6.56
C PRO A 202 13.56 -20.45 -7.94
N SER A 203 12.72 -19.47 -8.30
CA SER A 203 12.73 -18.82 -9.63
C SER A 203 13.45 -17.47 -9.65
N ALA A 204 14.38 -17.21 -8.75
CA ALA A 204 14.93 -15.88 -8.46
C ALA A 204 15.93 -15.30 -9.51
N LYS A 205 16.18 -15.93 -10.66
CA LYS A 205 17.09 -15.38 -11.66
C LYS A 205 16.37 -14.93 -12.93
N ALA A 206 15.79 -13.75 -12.90
CA ALA A 206 15.49 -13.04 -14.13
C ALA A 206 16.78 -12.37 -14.67
N GLY A 207 17.12 -12.58 -15.95
CA GLY A 207 18.31 -12.01 -16.56
C GLY A 207 18.27 -10.46 -16.60
N GLY A 208 19.42 -9.83 -16.54
CA GLY A 208 19.59 -8.37 -16.58
C GLY A 208 19.47 -7.69 -15.20
N SER A 209 19.96 -6.44 -15.09
CA SER A 209 19.90 -5.70 -13.84
C SER A 209 18.46 -5.23 -13.55
N ALA A 210 18.08 -5.17 -12.27
CA ALA A 210 16.79 -4.66 -11.84
C ALA A 210 16.50 -3.24 -12.38
N MET A 211 17.52 -2.40 -12.39
CA MET A 211 17.44 -1.03 -12.92
C MET A 211 17.08 -1.02 -14.40
N GLN A 212 17.68 -1.91 -15.21
CA GLN A 212 17.37 -2.01 -16.65
C GLN A 212 15.92 -2.46 -16.86
N ARG A 213 15.44 -3.43 -16.08
CA ARG A 213 14.03 -3.88 -16.14
C ARG A 213 13.06 -2.79 -15.72
N THR A 214 13.37 -2.08 -14.64
CA THR A 214 12.56 -0.95 -14.16
C THR A 214 12.52 0.17 -15.20
N MET A 215 13.66 0.51 -15.80
CA MET A 215 13.73 1.52 -16.86
C MET A 215 12.95 1.09 -18.12
N ALA A 216 13.03 -0.18 -18.49
CA ALA A 216 12.26 -0.73 -19.61
C ALA A 216 10.74 -0.72 -19.35
N ALA A 217 10.30 -0.93 -18.10
CA ALA A 217 8.92 -0.81 -17.70
C ALA A 217 8.46 0.67 -17.64
N ALA A 218 9.32 1.58 -17.16
CA ALA A 218 9.04 3.03 -17.11
C ALA A 218 8.84 3.67 -18.50
N ARG A 219 9.39 3.08 -19.56
CA ARG A 219 9.19 3.52 -20.95
C ARG A 219 7.80 3.15 -21.52
N LEU A 220 7.06 2.27 -20.86
CA LEU A 220 5.74 1.86 -21.29
C LEU A 220 4.68 2.86 -20.85
N THR A 221 3.90 3.41 -21.78
CA THR A 221 2.77 4.30 -21.46
C THR A 221 1.78 3.64 -20.52
N VAL A 222 1.50 2.35 -20.72
CA VAL A 222 0.56 1.60 -19.87
C VAL A 222 1.02 1.54 -18.40
N THR A 223 2.32 1.60 -18.12
CA THR A 223 2.84 1.65 -16.75
C THR A 223 2.36 2.91 -16.03
N TRP A 224 2.46 4.07 -16.65
CA TRP A 224 2.03 5.36 -16.04
C TRP A 224 0.51 5.46 -15.90
N GLN A 225 -0.22 4.85 -16.84
CA GLN A 225 -1.67 4.74 -16.75
C GLN A 225 -2.10 3.93 -15.52
N LEU A 226 -1.47 2.77 -15.31
CA LEU A 226 -1.69 1.94 -14.13
C LEU A 226 -1.19 2.61 -12.84
N CYS A 227 -0.07 3.34 -12.90
CA CYS A 227 0.44 4.16 -11.81
C CYS A 227 -0.59 5.18 -11.34
N PHE A 228 -1.23 5.89 -12.27
CA PHE A 228 -2.29 6.85 -11.95
C PHE A 228 -3.47 6.16 -11.23
N LEU A 229 -4.00 5.08 -11.78
CA LEU A 229 -5.13 4.37 -11.18
C LEU A 229 -4.78 3.82 -9.78
N TYR A 230 -3.57 3.31 -9.60
CA TYR A 230 -3.14 2.79 -8.31
C TYR A 230 -2.82 3.91 -7.31
N ALA A 231 -2.33 5.06 -7.77
CA ALA A 231 -2.15 6.24 -6.94
C ALA A 231 -3.49 6.76 -6.39
N VAL A 232 -4.57 6.68 -7.15
CA VAL A 232 -5.92 7.03 -6.67
C VAL A 232 -6.45 5.96 -5.70
N GLY A 233 -6.45 4.68 -6.09
CA GLY A 233 -7.02 3.60 -5.28
C GLY A 233 -6.24 3.33 -4.00
N PHE A 234 -4.97 2.94 -4.13
CA PHE A 234 -4.12 2.64 -2.98
C PHE A 234 -3.63 3.89 -2.26
N GLY A 235 -3.32 4.96 -3.02
CA GLY A 235 -2.93 6.23 -2.44
C GLY A 235 -4.04 6.85 -1.59
N GLY A 236 -5.29 6.80 -2.05
CA GLY A 236 -6.45 7.21 -1.24
C GLY A 236 -6.58 6.40 0.05
N PHE A 237 -6.43 5.07 -0.03
CA PHE A 237 -6.39 4.21 1.16
C PHE A 237 -5.26 4.64 2.14
N VAL A 238 -4.04 4.83 1.64
CA VAL A 238 -2.89 5.24 2.47
C VAL A 238 -3.14 6.60 3.11
N ALA A 239 -3.62 7.58 2.35
CA ALA A 239 -3.93 8.91 2.85
C ALA A 239 -4.93 8.85 4.01
N PHE A 240 -6.05 8.14 3.85
CA PHE A 240 -7.03 7.98 4.93
C PHE A 240 -6.48 7.18 6.11
N SER A 241 -5.69 6.14 5.89
CA SER A 241 -5.15 5.31 6.97
C SER A 241 -4.25 6.09 7.94
N VAL A 242 -3.64 7.18 7.48
CA VAL A 242 -2.74 8.01 8.31
C VAL A 242 -3.36 9.35 8.74
N TYR A 243 -4.30 9.91 7.97
CA TYR A 243 -4.87 11.23 8.23
C TYR A 243 -6.28 11.18 8.86
N LEU A 244 -7.03 10.10 8.68
CA LEU A 244 -8.41 9.99 9.18
C LEU A 244 -8.54 10.20 10.71
N PRO A 245 -7.57 9.79 11.58
CA PRO A 245 -7.64 10.12 12.99
C PRO A 245 -7.71 11.64 13.24
N ALA A 246 -6.89 12.42 12.52
CA ALA A 246 -6.88 13.87 12.63
C ALA A 246 -8.20 14.49 12.14
N TYR A 247 -8.71 14.01 11.02
CA TYR A 247 -9.98 14.44 10.44
C TYR A 247 -11.16 14.20 11.41
N LEU A 248 -11.31 12.96 11.89
CA LEU A 248 -12.41 12.57 12.78
C LEU A 248 -12.41 13.36 14.09
N ARG A 249 -11.24 13.61 14.62
CA ARG A 249 -11.09 14.41 15.83
C ARG A 249 -11.46 15.88 15.59
N THR A 250 -11.06 16.45 14.46
CA THR A 250 -11.30 17.87 14.15
C THR A 250 -12.74 18.15 13.77
N VAL A 251 -13.39 17.26 12.98
CA VAL A 251 -14.74 17.51 12.44
C VAL A 251 -15.84 17.03 13.39
N TYR A 252 -15.61 15.90 14.08
CA TYR A 252 -16.62 15.26 14.91
C TYR A 252 -16.30 15.30 16.41
N ASP A 253 -15.25 16.01 16.79
CA ASP A 253 -14.81 16.18 18.21
C ASP A 253 -14.65 14.85 18.95
N LEU A 254 -14.18 13.82 18.25
CA LEU A 254 -13.96 12.50 18.84
C LEU A 254 -12.71 12.49 19.73
N SER A 255 -12.71 11.65 20.74
CA SER A 255 -11.48 11.36 21.48
C SER A 255 -10.41 10.76 20.55
N THR A 256 -9.13 10.93 20.89
CA THR A 256 -8.01 10.37 20.10
C THR A 256 -8.14 8.87 19.93
N ASN A 257 -8.58 8.16 20.98
CA ASN A 257 -8.78 6.72 20.95
C ASN A 257 -9.96 6.30 20.03
N ASP A 258 -11.11 6.99 20.10
CA ASP A 258 -12.27 6.68 19.25
C ASP A 258 -11.97 6.95 17.76
N ALA A 259 -11.32 8.08 17.46
CA ALA A 259 -10.89 8.41 16.11
C ALA A 259 -9.91 7.35 15.55
N ALA A 260 -8.95 6.89 16.36
CA ALA A 260 -8.02 5.83 15.99
C ALA A 260 -8.71 4.48 15.76
N LEU A 261 -9.67 4.10 16.64
CA LEU A 261 -10.45 2.87 16.49
C LEU A 261 -11.31 2.84 15.23
N ARG A 262 -11.97 3.95 14.89
CA ARG A 262 -12.75 4.06 13.65
C ARG A 262 -11.87 4.00 12.43
N THR A 263 -10.68 4.60 12.50
CA THR A 263 -9.68 4.48 11.44
C THR A 263 -9.18 3.04 11.29
N ALA A 264 -8.98 2.30 12.38
CA ALA A 264 -8.67 0.88 12.32
C ALA A 264 -9.77 0.09 11.58
N GLY A 265 -11.04 0.38 11.87
CA GLY A 265 -12.18 -0.21 11.14
C GLY A 265 -12.18 0.10 9.64
N PHE A 266 -11.89 1.34 9.25
CA PHE A 266 -11.68 1.74 7.87
C PHE A 266 -10.59 0.88 7.19
N VAL A 267 -9.43 0.76 7.84
CA VAL A 267 -8.30 -0.02 7.31
C VAL A 267 -8.64 -1.50 7.17
N VAL A 268 -9.25 -2.11 8.19
CA VAL A 268 -9.64 -3.53 8.15
C VAL A 268 -10.56 -3.81 6.98
N LEU A 269 -11.58 -2.95 6.77
CA LEU A 269 -12.51 -3.12 5.66
C LEU A 269 -11.82 -2.93 4.30
N ALA A 270 -10.95 -1.94 4.16
CA ALA A 270 -10.20 -1.73 2.92
C ALA A 270 -9.28 -2.92 2.59
N VAL A 271 -8.60 -3.47 3.62
CA VAL A 271 -7.75 -4.67 3.46
C VAL A 271 -8.57 -5.88 3.04
N ALA A 272 -9.73 -6.10 3.67
CA ALA A 272 -10.64 -7.19 3.32
C ALA A 272 -11.28 -7.04 1.93
N ALA A 273 -11.56 -5.81 1.51
CA ALA A 273 -12.12 -5.52 0.19
C ALA A 273 -11.12 -5.70 -0.96
N ARG A 274 -9.81 -5.70 -0.70
CA ARG A 274 -8.78 -5.83 -1.74
C ARG A 274 -8.82 -7.16 -2.47
N PRO A 275 -8.79 -8.33 -1.82
CA PRO A 275 -8.97 -9.60 -2.51
C PRO A 275 -10.34 -9.73 -3.17
N THR A 276 -11.39 -9.13 -2.60
CA THR A 276 -12.72 -9.09 -3.20
C THR A 276 -12.71 -8.35 -4.54
N GLY A 277 -12.04 -7.19 -4.64
CA GLY A 277 -11.86 -6.47 -5.89
C GLY A 277 -11.10 -7.26 -6.95
N GLY A 278 -10.05 -7.99 -6.55
CA GLY A 278 -9.34 -8.92 -7.42
C GLY A 278 -10.25 -10.04 -7.94
N TRP A 279 -10.99 -10.71 -7.06
CA TRP A 279 -11.93 -11.77 -7.41
C TRP A 279 -13.06 -11.28 -8.34
N LEU A 280 -13.64 -10.12 -8.05
CA LEU A 280 -14.64 -9.49 -8.93
C LEU A 280 -14.04 -9.19 -10.32
N SER A 281 -12.78 -8.77 -10.37
CA SER A 281 -12.08 -8.48 -11.61
C SER A 281 -11.79 -9.74 -12.45
N ASP A 282 -11.62 -10.88 -11.81
CA ASP A 282 -11.48 -12.16 -12.51
C ASP A 282 -12.81 -12.61 -13.07
N ARG A 283 -13.91 -12.35 -12.35
CA ARG A 283 -15.27 -12.76 -12.77
C ARG A 283 -15.91 -11.81 -13.78
N PHE A 284 -15.81 -10.50 -13.58
CA PHE A 284 -16.54 -9.46 -14.36
C PHE A 284 -15.62 -8.57 -15.21
N HIS A 285 -14.33 -8.83 -15.24
CA HIS A 285 -13.30 -7.97 -15.82
C HIS A 285 -12.92 -6.76 -14.92
N PRO A 286 -11.62 -6.34 -14.90
CA PRO A 286 -11.15 -5.24 -14.03
C PRO A 286 -11.80 -3.88 -14.34
N ILE A 287 -12.14 -3.60 -15.59
CA ILE A 287 -12.63 -2.27 -16.01
C ILE A 287 -13.92 -1.87 -15.28
N PRO A 288 -15.05 -2.62 -15.36
CA PRO A 288 -16.26 -2.26 -14.64
C PRO A 288 -16.06 -2.19 -13.12
N VAL A 289 -15.21 -3.06 -12.55
CA VAL A 289 -14.91 -3.03 -11.11
C VAL A 289 -14.20 -1.73 -10.73
N LEU A 290 -13.22 -1.27 -11.52
CA LEU A 290 -12.52 0.00 -11.29
C LEU A 290 -13.45 1.19 -11.47
N VAL A 291 -14.26 1.21 -12.53
CA VAL A 291 -15.23 2.30 -12.79
C VAL A 291 -16.20 2.40 -11.61
N ALA A 292 -16.82 1.29 -11.20
CA ALA A 292 -17.74 1.27 -10.06
C ALA A 292 -17.04 1.72 -8.75
N SER A 293 -15.81 1.25 -8.51
CA SER A 293 -15.05 1.62 -7.31
C SER A 293 -14.72 3.11 -7.28
N PHE A 294 -14.18 3.67 -8.36
CA PHE A 294 -13.84 5.09 -8.37
C PHE A 294 -15.07 5.99 -8.36
N SER A 295 -16.17 5.61 -9.05
CA SER A 295 -17.45 6.33 -8.97
C SER A 295 -18.03 6.30 -7.56
N GLY A 296 -17.93 5.16 -6.86
CA GLY A 296 -18.36 5.03 -5.47
C GLY A 296 -17.53 5.91 -4.53
N VAL A 297 -16.19 5.94 -4.69
CA VAL A 297 -15.32 6.86 -3.92
C VAL A 297 -15.72 8.31 -4.17
N ALA A 298 -15.95 8.71 -5.42
CA ALA A 298 -16.33 10.06 -5.79
C ALA A 298 -17.64 10.48 -5.12
N ALA A 299 -18.68 9.67 -5.24
CA ALA A 299 -19.99 9.96 -4.66
C ALA A 299 -19.93 10.09 -3.13
N LEU A 300 -19.19 9.18 -2.46
CA LEU A 300 -19.06 9.21 -1.00
C LEU A 300 -18.15 10.33 -0.51
N ALA A 301 -17.15 10.75 -1.29
CA ALA A 301 -16.34 11.92 -0.99
C ALA A 301 -17.16 13.22 -1.08
N VAL A 302 -18.06 13.34 -2.07
CA VAL A 302 -19.02 14.44 -2.14
C VAL A 302 -19.94 14.44 -0.91
N LEU A 303 -20.52 13.29 -0.57
CA LEU A 303 -21.37 13.18 0.64
C LEU A 303 -20.61 13.65 1.89
N GLN A 304 -19.35 13.23 2.04
CA GLN A 304 -18.53 13.57 3.20
C GLN A 304 -18.09 15.05 3.20
N ALA A 305 -18.02 15.72 2.03
CA ALA A 305 -17.71 17.14 1.93
C ALA A 305 -18.78 18.04 2.61
N PHE A 306 -20.01 17.56 2.68
CA PHE A 306 -21.10 18.23 3.43
C PHE A 306 -21.04 17.97 4.92
N GLN A 307 -20.08 17.19 5.43
CA GLN A 307 -19.91 16.88 6.84
C GLN A 307 -21.20 16.38 7.51
N PRO A 308 -21.85 15.33 6.97
CA PRO A 308 -23.09 14.82 7.53
C PRO A 308 -22.87 14.27 8.96
N PRO A 309 -23.95 14.06 9.75
CA PRO A 309 -23.83 13.45 11.06
C PRO A 309 -23.01 12.17 11.03
N LEU A 310 -22.14 11.98 12.05
CA LEU A 310 -21.21 10.85 12.10
C LEU A 310 -21.94 9.51 11.95
N ILE A 311 -23.06 9.34 12.63
CA ILE A 311 -23.92 8.16 12.58
C ILE A 311 -25.28 8.57 12.02
N PRO A 312 -25.78 7.90 10.96
CA PRO A 312 -25.10 6.81 10.22
C PRO A 312 -24.26 7.29 9.02
N TRP A 313 -24.49 8.51 8.50
CA TRP A 313 -24.10 8.91 7.14
C TRP A 313 -22.60 9.00 6.91
N ALA A 314 -21.85 9.69 7.79
CA ALA A 314 -20.40 9.77 7.65
C ALA A 314 -19.74 8.41 7.86
N THR A 315 -20.26 7.57 8.76
CA THR A 315 -19.77 6.19 8.95
C THR A 315 -19.96 5.37 7.69
N ILE A 316 -21.14 5.44 7.05
CA ILE A 316 -21.41 4.76 5.78
C ILE A 316 -20.47 5.30 4.69
N ALA A 317 -20.24 6.61 4.62
CA ALA A 317 -19.35 7.22 3.64
C ALA A 317 -17.91 6.72 3.80
N PHE A 318 -17.35 6.73 5.01
CA PHE A 318 -15.99 6.25 5.25
C PHE A 318 -15.82 4.76 5.01
N LEU A 319 -16.73 3.93 5.51
CA LEU A 319 -16.69 2.48 5.30
C LEU A 319 -16.90 2.13 3.82
N GLY A 320 -17.80 2.81 3.13
CA GLY A 320 -17.99 2.66 1.70
C GLY A 320 -16.74 3.05 0.91
N MET A 321 -16.12 4.20 1.22
CA MET A 321 -14.84 4.59 0.61
C MET A 321 -13.75 3.57 0.88
N ALA A 322 -13.67 3.01 2.10
CA ALA A 322 -12.72 1.94 2.43
C ALA A 322 -12.90 0.72 1.52
N ALA A 323 -14.14 0.26 1.37
CA ALA A 323 -14.46 -0.88 0.52
C ALA A 323 -14.11 -0.62 -0.94
N PHE A 324 -14.47 0.54 -1.48
CA PHE A 324 -14.17 0.89 -2.87
C PHE A 324 -12.68 1.12 -3.14
N LEU A 325 -11.95 1.80 -2.25
CA LEU A 325 -10.50 1.99 -2.37
C LEU A 325 -9.75 0.65 -2.28
N GLY A 326 -10.19 -0.22 -1.37
CA GLY A 326 -9.67 -1.58 -1.26
C GLY A 326 -9.90 -2.38 -2.54
N ALA A 327 -11.15 -2.42 -3.02
CA ALA A 327 -11.51 -3.11 -4.25
C ALA A 327 -10.77 -2.58 -5.47
N ALA A 328 -10.66 -1.25 -5.64
CA ALA A 328 -9.88 -0.62 -6.70
C ALA A 328 -8.42 -1.07 -6.66
N SER A 329 -7.82 -1.11 -5.46
CA SER A 329 -6.43 -1.55 -5.28
C SER A 329 -6.19 -2.99 -5.76
N GLY A 330 -7.13 -3.89 -5.49
CA GLY A 330 -7.09 -5.27 -6.00
C GLY A 330 -7.30 -5.35 -7.51
N ALA A 331 -8.28 -4.60 -8.03
CA ALA A 331 -8.63 -4.60 -9.44
C ALA A 331 -7.53 -4.01 -10.34
N VAL A 332 -6.75 -3.01 -9.86
CA VAL A 332 -5.61 -2.50 -10.62
C VAL A 332 -4.57 -3.59 -10.87
N PHE A 333 -4.24 -4.42 -9.87
CA PHE A 333 -3.28 -5.52 -10.08
C PHE A 333 -3.83 -6.62 -11.00
N ALA A 334 -5.12 -6.89 -10.96
CA ALA A 334 -5.76 -7.76 -11.95
C ALA A 334 -5.64 -7.17 -13.37
N LEU A 335 -5.78 -5.84 -13.52
CA LEU A 335 -5.58 -5.14 -14.78
C LEU A 335 -4.13 -5.17 -15.23
N VAL A 336 -3.14 -4.96 -14.32
CA VAL A 336 -1.70 -5.11 -14.62
C VAL A 336 -1.42 -6.45 -15.29
N GLY A 337 -1.96 -7.54 -14.72
CA GLY A 337 -1.79 -8.89 -15.26
C GLY A 337 -2.35 -9.08 -16.69
N LYS A 338 -3.32 -8.25 -17.08
CA LYS A 338 -3.97 -8.35 -18.42
C LYS A 338 -3.32 -7.45 -19.48
N VAL A 339 -2.84 -6.27 -19.11
CA VAL A 339 -2.37 -5.27 -20.08
C VAL A 339 -0.85 -5.09 -20.12
N ALA A 340 -0.12 -5.48 -19.09
CA ALA A 340 1.33 -5.39 -19.08
C ALA A 340 1.96 -6.54 -19.92
N PRO A 341 3.05 -6.26 -20.68
CA PRO A 341 3.80 -7.32 -21.38
C PRO A 341 4.27 -8.40 -20.40
N ALA A 342 4.14 -9.67 -20.78
CA ALA A 342 4.38 -10.81 -19.89
C ALA A 342 5.79 -10.84 -19.29
N ASP A 343 6.81 -10.41 -20.05
CA ASP A 343 8.21 -10.30 -19.65
C ASP A 343 8.49 -9.12 -18.69
N LYS A 344 7.58 -8.14 -18.59
CA LYS A 344 7.74 -6.90 -17.81
C LYS A 344 6.73 -6.75 -16.65
N VAL A 345 5.80 -7.68 -16.49
CA VAL A 345 4.74 -7.60 -15.43
C VAL A 345 5.33 -7.30 -14.06
N GLY A 346 6.43 -7.95 -13.67
CA GLY A 346 7.05 -7.73 -12.36
C GLY A 346 7.58 -6.30 -12.17
N ALA A 347 8.26 -5.75 -13.18
CA ALA A 347 8.79 -4.39 -13.12
C ALA A 347 7.67 -3.33 -13.17
N VAL A 348 6.64 -3.55 -13.98
CA VAL A 348 5.43 -2.71 -14.01
C VAL A 348 4.74 -2.72 -12.63
N THR A 349 4.55 -3.90 -12.03
CA THR A 349 3.97 -4.04 -10.68
C THR A 349 4.77 -3.27 -9.63
N GLY A 350 6.10 -3.29 -9.72
CA GLY A 350 6.99 -2.53 -8.82
C GLY A 350 6.79 -1.02 -8.93
N LEU A 351 6.77 -0.47 -10.15
CA LEU A 351 6.53 0.95 -10.40
C LEU A 351 5.12 1.38 -9.99
N VAL A 352 4.10 0.60 -10.33
CA VAL A 352 2.72 0.83 -9.92
C VAL A 352 2.61 0.85 -8.39
N GLY A 353 3.28 -0.10 -7.72
CA GLY A 353 3.33 -0.13 -6.26
C GLY A 353 3.98 1.11 -5.63
N ALA A 354 5.05 1.64 -6.23
CA ALA A 354 5.69 2.87 -5.76
C ALA A 354 4.79 4.10 -5.97
N ALA A 355 4.16 4.21 -7.14
CA ALA A 355 3.23 5.30 -7.45
C ALA A 355 2.02 5.32 -6.52
N GLY A 356 1.49 4.14 -6.16
CA GLY A 356 0.40 4.06 -5.18
C GLY A 356 0.77 4.63 -3.82
N GLY A 357 1.99 4.39 -3.35
CA GLY A 357 2.47 5.00 -2.12
C GLY A 357 2.57 6.54 -2.24
N LEU A 358 3.16 7.06 -3.33
CA LEU A 358 3.24 8.50 -3.58
C LEU A 358 1.87 9.16 -3.64
N GLY A 359 0.86 8.47 -4.20
CA GLY A 359 -0.52 8.93 -4.19
C GLY A 359 -1.08 9.16 -2.78
N GLY A 360 -0.55 8.47 -1.77
CA GLY A 360 -0.92 8.66 -0.36
C GLY A 360 -0.21 9.83 0.33
N PHE A 361 0.85 10.38 -0.26
CA PHE A 361 1.60 11.51 0.30
C PHE A 361 0.91 12.85 0.11
N VAL A 362 0.37 13.10 -1.09
CA VAL A 362 -0.19 14.40 -1.47
C VAL A 362 -1.50 14.76 -0.76
N PRO A 363 -2.49 13.85 -0.63
CA PRO A 363 -3.79 14.21 -0.06
C PRO A 363 -3.73 14.74 1.39
N PRO A 364 -2.97 14.16 2.34
CA PRO A 364 -2.85 14.72 3.68
C PRO A 364 -2.33 16.16 3.70
N LEU A 365 -1.38 16.49 2.80
CA LEU A 365 -0.84 17.84 2.69
C LEU A 365 -1.89 18.82 2.19
N ILE A 366 -2.64 18.45 1.15
CA ILE A 366 -3.75 19.25 0.65
C ILE A 366 -4.81 19.46 1.73
N MET A 367 -5.21 18.39 2.43
CA MET A 367 -6.22 18.45 3.49
C MET A 367 -5.77 19.38 4.62
N GLY A 368 -4.50 19.29 5.05
CA GLY A 368 -3.96 20.17 6.08
C GLY A 368 -3.86 21.64 5.64
N ALA A 369 -3.40 21.91 4.42
CA ALA A 369 -3.29 23.25 3.86
C ALA A 369 -4.68 23.89 3.67
N VAL A 370 -5.63 23.14 3.10
CA VAL A 370 -7.01 23.61 2.90
C VAL A 370 -7.67 23.92 4.24
N TYR A 371 -7.54 23.04 5.22
CA TYR A 371 -8.13 23.29 6.53
C TYR A 371 -7.49 24.49 7.24
N SER A 372 -6.18 24.69 7.11
CA SER A 372 -5.49 25.83 7.69
C SER A 372 -5.99 27.18 7.13
N SER A 373 -6.39 27.21 5.85
CA SER A 373 -6.84 28.44 5.17
C SER A 373 -8.35 28.65 5.21
N GLN A 374 -9.14 27.57 5.11
CA GLN A 374 -10.60 27.63 4.92
C GLN A 374 -11.38 27.17 6.16
N GLN A 375 -10.72 26.62 7.17
CA GLN A 375 -11.35 25.98 8.35
C GLN A 375 -12.42 24.93 7.96
N SER A 376 -12.25 24.32 6.77
CA SER A 376 -13.14 23.28 6.22
C SER A 376 -12.37 22.27 5.41
N TYR A 377 -12.78 21.02 5.46
CA TYR A 377 -12.25 19.95 4.62
C TYR A 377 -13.01 19.76 3.30
N ALA A 378 -14.09 20.51 3.07
CA ALA A 378 -14.96 20.34 1.91
C ALA A 378 -14.19 20.36 0.58
N ILE A 379 -13.33 21.37 0.37
CA ILE A 379 -12.53 21.49 -0.85
C ILE A 379 -11.61 20.29 -1.04
N GLY A 380 -10.94 19.83 0.01
CA GLY A 380 -10.04 18.67 -0.08
C GLY A 380 -10.78 17.37 -0.45
N LEU A 381 -12.00 17.18 0.06
CA LEU A 381 -12.85 16.03 -0.27
C LEU A 381 -13.45 16.16 -1.69
N MET A 382 -13.80 17.36 -2.13
CA MET A 382 -14.22 17.60 -3.53
C MET A 382 -13.08 17.32 -4.51
N LEU A 383 -11.84 17.74 -4.22
CA LEU A 383 -10.67 17.39 -5.04
C LEU A 383 -10.44 15.86 -5.10
N LEU A 384 -10.65 15.14 -3.99
CA LEU A 384 -10.63 13.68 -4.02
C LEU A 384 -11.71 13.12 -4.95
N SER A 385 -12.93 13.67 -4.88
CA SER A 385 -14.02 13.30 -5.78
C SER A 385 -13.66 13.53 -7.25
N ASP A 386 -13.12 14.71 -7.58
CA ASP A 386 -12.74 15.07 -8.95
C ASP A 386 -11.67 14.10 -9.50
N VAL A 387 -10.64 13.79 -8.70
CA VAL A 387 -9.60 12.83 -9.07
C VAL A 387 -10.17 11.43 -9.24
N ALA A 388 -11.12 11.01 -8.39
CA ALA A 388 -11.78 9.72 -8.51
C ALA A 388 -12.69 9.65 -9.75
N ILE A 389 -13.41 10.72 -10.07
CA ILE A 389 -14.19 10.84 -11.33
C ILE A 389 -13.24 10.74 -12.53
N ALA A 390 -12.14 11.50 -12.52
CA ALA A 390 -11.15 11.44 -13.59
C ALA A 390 -10.60 10.01 -13.78
N ALA A 391 -10.33 9.29 -12.68
CA ALA A 391 -9.89 7.91 -12.74
C ALA A 391 -10.98 6.97 -13.28
N ALA A 392 -12.25 7.15 -12.92
CA ALA A 392 -13.39 6.38 -13.43
C ALA A 392 -13.55 6.59 -14.94
N VAL A 393 -13.60 7.85 -15.38
CA VAL A 393 -13.72 8.24 -16.80
C VAL A 393 -12.53 7.71 -17.61
N TYR A 394 -11.32 7.92 -17.11
CA TYR A 394 -10.11 7.42 -17.76
C TYR A 394 -10.12 5.90 -17.92
N THR A 395 -10.54 5.19 -16.88
CA THR A 395 -10.69 3.73 -16.91
C THR A 395 -11.72 3.28 -17.96
N ALA A 396 -12.88 3.93 -17.98
CA ALA A 396 -13.98 3.57 -18.89
C ALA A 396 -13.61 3.76 -20.37
N PHE A 397 -12.93 4.88 -20.70
CA PHE A 397 -12.69 5.22 -22.11
C PHE A 397 -11.31 4.79 -22.61
N LYS A 398 -10.24 4.95 -21.82
CA LYS A 398 -8.87 4.65 -22.29
C LYS A 398 -8.44 3.22 -21.98
N MET A 399 -8.70 2.74 -20.77
CA MET A 399 -8.22 1.41 -20.37
C MET A 399 -9.08 0.29 -20.94
N ALA A 400 -10.37 0.53 -21.21
CA ALA A 400 -11.25 -0.46 -21.82
C ALA A 400 -10.73 -0.90 -23.19
N GLY A 401 -10.28 0.02 -24.04
CA GLY A 401 -9.71 -0.28 -25.35
C GLY A 401 -8.42 -1.12 -25.28
N LEU A 402 -7.55 -0.85 -24.29
CA LEU A 402 -6.31 -1.62 -24.10
C LEU A 402 -6.57 -3.03 -23.57
N ALA A 403 -7.57 -3.20 -22.73
CA ALA A 403 -7.89 -4.48 -22.11
C ALA A 403 -8.60 -5.47 -23.04
N GLN A 404 -9.21 -4.99 -24.13
CA GLN A 404 -9.87 -5.85 -25.14
C GLN A 404 -8.90 -6.45 -26.16
N GLY A 405 -7.63 -6.02 -26.18
CA GLY A 405 -6.64 -6.42 -27.19
C GLY A 405 -6.92 -5.82 -28.57
N PRO A 406 -6.00 -5.93 -29.54
CA PRO A 406 -6.30 -5.61 -30.92
C PRO A 406 -7.44 -6.56 -31.34
N ALA A 407 -8.55 -5.97 -31.81
CA ALA A 407 -9.71 -6.72 -32.30
C ALA A 407 -9.20 -7.86 -33.20
N ARG A 408 -9.47 -9.12 -32.80
CA ARG A 408 -9.28 -10.27 -33.69
C ARG A 408 -9.94 -9.88 -34.99
N GLY A 409 -9.13 -9.80 -36.05
CA GLY A 409 -9.53 -9.30 -37.34
C GLY A 409 -10.89 -9.85 -37.70
N ARG A 410 -11.81 -8.98 -38.05
CA ARG A 410 -13.00 -9.32 -38.77
C ARG A 410 -12.51 -9.89 -40.10
N ALA A 411 -12.44 -11.22 -40.19
CA ALA A 411 -12.42 -11.94 -41.43
C ALA A 411 -13.87 -12.12 -41.94
#